data_bd605b5c2ab94771547c8d90ccfaca1e
#
_entry.id   bd605b5c2ab94771547c8d90ccfaca1e
#
_cell.length_a   1.000
_cell.length_b   1.000
_cell.length_c   1.000
_cell.angle_alpha   90.00
_cell.angle_beta   90.00
_cell.angle_gamma   90.00
#
_symmetry.space_group_name_H-M   'P 1'
#
loop_
_entity.id
_entity.type
_entity.pdbx_description
1 polymer ?
#
loop_
_entity_poly.entity_id
_entity_poly.type
_entity_poly.pdbx_seq_one_letter_code
_entity_poly.pdbx_strand_id
1 'polypeptide(L)'
;MSTGNGQQKNIFGFSTAPSTGADFTPIVKYDARAGRVFRVDRVQGVDGFAGEQVDITAIFRAVFDLENVEVGWMLFAAGQAPSMALAPLADVTAGKAFPPEPSTLHKQGVRVLIKLAKACGGDKPVREIASVAKAFLGAMEQLYLTYLDEREKNKDAQGKYQLPVVSLLKTEPVTSGSGAQKSTNYRPTWKIDGWVPRPDDLIYMPAPQASASSAAAGAAPTTGSTPVPPPPDYSAPKHNLADDFG
;
A
#
# COMPACT_ATOMS: atom_id res chain seq x y z
N MET A 1 12.55 -13.34 44.60
CA MET A 1 12.86 -14.38 43.59
C MET A 1 12.56 -13.78 42.23
N SER A 2 13.61 -13.39 41.51
CA SER A 2 13.49 -12.72 40.18
C SER A 2 13.68 -13.77 39.11
N THR A 3 12.61 -14.08 38.35
CA THR A 3 12.67 -14.99 37.21
C THR A 3 13.12 -14.21 35.98
N GLY A 4 14.43 -14.23 35.72
CA GLY A 4 15.00 -13.70 34.49
C GLY A 4 14.53 -14.52 33.28
N ASN A 5 13.79 -13.88 32.39
CA ASN A 5 13.39 -14.44 31.11
C ASN A 5 14.60 -14.39 30.15
N GLY A 6 15.43 -15.43 30.20
CA GLY A 6 16.58 -15.55 29.31
C GLY A 6 16.15 -15.83 27.88
N GLN A 7 16.26 -14.85 26.99
CA GLN A 7 16.20 -15.08 25.54
C GLN A 7 17.32 -16.07 25.17
N GLN A 8 16.96 -17.31 24.87
CA GLN A 8 17.86 -18.29 24.28
C GLN A 8 18.24 -17.82 22.86
N LYS A 9 19.41 -17.21 22.73
CA LYS A 9 20.06 -17.06 21.42
C LYS A 9 20.52 -18.44 20.96
N ASN A 10 20.00 -18.91 19.84
CA ASN A 10 20.55 -20.13 19.26
C ASN A 10 21.99 -19.87 18.76
N ILE A 11 22.79 -20.94 18.67
CA ILE A 11 24.24 -20.92 18.35
C ILE A 11 24.51 -20.22 16.99
N PHE A 12 23.53 -20.16 16.11
CA PHE A 12 23.65 -19.56 14.77
C PHE A 12 23.22 -18.07 14.73
N GLY A 13 22.79 -17.47 15.86
CA GLY A 13 22.41 -16.05 15.94
C GLY A 13 21.06 -15.72 15.26
N PHE A 14 20.31 -16.69 14.79
CA PHE A 14 18.96 -16.49 14.25
C PHE A 14 17.92 -16.46 15.38
N SER A 15 17.04 -15.47 15.36
CA SER A 15 15.87 -15.48 16.24
C SER A 15 14.88 -16.51 15.70
N THR A 16 14.69 -17.61 16.45
CA THR A 16 13.64 -18.60 16.17
C THR A 16 12.32 -18.28 16.88
N ALA A 17 12.27 -17.16 17.61
CA ALA A 17 11.00 -16.72 18.15
C ALA A 17 10.05 -16.40 16.99
N PRO A 18 8.84 -16.99 16.93
CA PRO A 18 7.84 -16.56 15.98
C PRO A 18 7.67 -15.07 16.19
N SER A 19 7.85 -14.27 15.12
CA SER A 19 7.54 -12.85 15.18
C SER A 19 6.08 -12.75 15.64
N THR A 20 5.89 -12.40 16.89
CA THR A 20 4.56 -12.12 17.43
C THR A 20 4.02 -10.99 16.57
N GLY A 21 2.96 -11.27 15.81
CA GLY A 21 2.43 -10.45 14.72
C GLY A 21 1.89 -9.07 15.13
N ALA A 22 2.45 -8.47 16.19
CA ALA A 22 2.03 -7.19 16.73
C ALA A 22 2.41 -5.98 15.85
N ASP A 23 3.46 -6.08 15.01
CA ASP A 23 4.01 -4.92 14.28
C ASP A 23 3.74 -4.96 12.76
N PHE A 24 2.85 -5.83 12.29
CA PHE A 24 2.54 -5.90 10.88
C PHE A 24 1.41 -4.93 10.52
N THR A 25 1.72 -3.94 9.69
CA THR A 25 0.71 -3.07 9.09
C THR A 25 -0.07 -3.87 8.05
N PRO A 26 -1.39 -4.04 8.19
CA PRO A 26 -2.19 -4.72 7.20
C PRO A 26 -2.19 -3.95 5.88
N ILE A 27 -2.47 -4.64 4.78
CA ILE A 27 -2.32 -4.08 3.46
C ILE A 27 -3.65 -3.89 2.73
N VAL A 28 -3.67 -2.90 1.84
CA VAL A 28 -4.61 -2.79 0.73
C VAL A 28 -3.85 -3.06 -0.55
N LYS A 29 -4.33 -3.99 -1.36
CA LYS A 29 -3.74 -4.35 -2.63
C LYS A 29 -4.55 -3.75 -3.77
N TYR A 30 -3.90 -3.01 -4.65
CA TYR A 30 -4.45 -2.71 -5.97
C TYR A 30 -3.98 -3.78 -6.97
N ASP A 31 -4.92 -4.54 -7.52
CA ASP A 31 -4.65 -5.50 -8.59
C ASP A 31 -4.79 -4.80 -9.95
N ALA A 32 -3.67 -4.42 -10.54
CA ALA A 32 -3.65 -3.73 -11.82
C ALA A 32 -4.13 -4.60 -12.99
N ARG A 33 -4.13 -5.92 -12.88
CA ARG A 33 -4.66 -6.81 -13.92
C ARG A 33 -6.17 -6.91 -13.88
N ALA A 34 -6.74 -6.87 -12.67
CA ALA A 34 -8.18 -6.94 -12.47
C ALA A 34 -8.85 -5.55 -12.40
N GLY A 35 -8.07 -4.48 -12.20
CA GLY A 35 -8.59 -3.14 -11.94
C GLY A 35 -9.35 -3.05 -10.62
N ARG A 36 -8.94 -3.82 -9.61
CA ARG A 36 -9.67 -3.96 -8.35
C ARG A 36 -8.83 -3.61 -7.13
N VAL A 37 -9.50 -3.16 -6.08
CA VAL A 37 -8.92 -2.89 -4.76
C VAL A 37 -9.35 -3.96 -3.78
N PHE A 38 -8.38 -4.59 -3.13
CA PHE A 38 -8.62 -5.61 -2.12
C PHE A 38 -8.09 -5.16 -0.77
N ARG A 39 -8.93 -5.28 0.25
CA ARG A 39 -8.48 -5.31 1.63
C ARG A 39 -7.94 -6.71 1.91
N VAL A 40 -6.72 -6.80 2.45
CA VAL A 40 -6.11 -8.09 2.82
C VAL A 40 -6.10 -8.20 4.33
N ASP A 41 -6.93 -9.12 4.85
CA ASP A 41 -7.02 -9.39 6.27
C ASP A 41 -6.16 -10.62 6.63
N ARG A 42 -5.54 -10.60 7.81
CA ARG A 42 -4.83 -11.76 8.33
C ARG A 42 -5.80 -12.64 9.08
N VAL A 43 -6.03 -13.83 8.58
CA VAL A 43 -6.88 -14.83 9.22
C VAL A 43 -5.98 -15.94 9.77
N GLN A 44 -6.19 -16.30 11.02
CA GLN A 44 -5.50 -17.44 11.62
C GLN A 44 -6.11 -18.74 11.10
N GLY A 45 -5.36 -19.50 10.34
CA GLY A 45 -5.71 -20.84 9.87
C GLY A 45 -5.04 -21.94 10.69
N VAL A 46 -5.29 -23.19 10.33
CA VAL A 46 -4.70 -24.39 11.00
C VAL A 46 -3.18 -24.42 10.84
N ASP A 47 -2.66 -23.96 9.69
CA ASP A 47 -1.24 -23.99 9.34
C ASP A 47 -0.53 -22.62 9.52
N GLY A 48 -1.15 -21.71 10.26
CA GLY A 48 -0.63 -20.35 10.49
C GLY A 48 -1.53 -19.26 9.93
N PHE A 49 -0.95 -18.05 9.70
CA PHE A 49 -1.71 -16.92 9.18
C PHE A 49 -1.80 -16.97 7.65
N ALA A 50 -3.02 -16.87 7.12
CA ALA A 50 -3.30 -16.68 5.71
C ALA A 50 -3.81 -15.24 5.46
N GLY A 51 -3.61 -14.74 4.25
CA GLY A 51 -4.18 -13.46 3.81
C GLY A 51 -5.53 -13.70 3.12
N GLU A 52 -6.63 -13.26 3.72
CA GLU A 52 -7.94 -13.22 3.07
C GLU A 52 -8.09 -11.92 2.29
N GLN A 53 -8.45 -12.02 1.00
CA GLN A 53 -8.68 -10.84 0.15
C GLN A 53 -10.17 -10.55 0.06
N VAL A 54 -10.57 -9.38 0.55
CA VAL A 54 -11.95 -8.86 0.44
C VAL A 54 -11.98 -7.77 -0.61
N ASP A 55 -12.78 -7.94 -1.66
CA ASP A 55 -12.97 -6.93 -2.70
C ASP A 55 -13.74 -5.74 -2.14
N ILE A 56 -13.09 -4.59 -2.07
CA ILE A 56 -13.68 -3.34 -1.60
C ILE A 56 -13.75 -2.28 -2.73
N THR A 57 -13.56 -2.69 -3.96
CA THR A 57 -13.45 -1.80 -5.13
C THR A 57 -14.60 -0.81 -5.22
N ALA A 58 -15.85 -1.29 -5.09
CA ALA A 58 -17.05 -0.46 -5.24
C ALA A 58 -17.29 0.53 -4.09
N ILE A 59 -16.70 0.26 -2.93
CA ILE A 59 -16.89 1.05 -1.70
C ILE A 59 -15.58 1.70 -1.22
N PHE A 60 -14.51 1.58 -2.01
CA PHE A 60 -13.20 2.06 -1.61
C PHE A 60 -13.21 3.55 -1.33
N ARG A 61 -12.93 3.89 -0.10
CA ARG A 61 -12.72 5.26 0.38
C ARG A 61 -11.70 5.22 1.52
N ALA A 62 -10.72 6.11 1.50
CA ALA A 62 -9.68 6.16 2.53
C ALA A 62 -9.11 7.57 2.69
N VAL A 63 -8.65 7.90 3.88
CA VAL A 63 -7.74 9.03 4.09
C VAL A 63 -6.35 8.59 3.66
N PHE A 64 -5.71 9.35 2.78
CA PHE A 64 -4.35 9.07 2.30
C PHE A 64 -3.34 9.97 3.01
N ASP A 65 -2.29 9.37 3.57
CA ASP A 65 -1.17 10.12 4.14
C ASP A 65 -0.19 10.56 3.05
N LEU A 66 -0.63 11.54 2.24
CA LEU A 66 0.19 12.04 1.14
C LEU A 66 1.35 12.95 1.60
N GLU A 67 1.42 13.31 2.88
CA GLU A 67 2.59 13.99 3.45
C GLU A 67 3.78 13.03 3.61
N ASN A 68 3.50 11.75 3.82
CA ASN A 68 4.49 10.73 4.14
C ASN A 68 4.55 9.61 3.09
N VAL A 69 4.44 9.97 1.81
CA VAL A 69 4.64 9.03 0.70
C VAL A 69 6.09 8.58 0.66
N GLU A 70 6.31 7.29 0.49
CA GLU A 70 7.64 6.71 0.27
C GLU A 70 7.78 6.18 -1.15
N VAL A 71 8.96 6.38 -1.73
CA VAL A 71 9.33 5.92 -3.08
C VAL A 71 10.67 5.20 -3.04
N GLY A 72 10.86 4.27 -3.96
CA GLY A 72 12.11 3.52 -4.03
C GLY A 72 11.94 2.18 -4.72
N TRP A 73 12.65 1.17 -4.23
CA TRP A 73 12.71 -0.16 -4.81
C TRP A 73 11.96 -1.17 -3.98
N MET A 74 11.18 -2.03 -4.62
CA MET A 74 10.37 -3.05 -3.98
C MET A 74 10.46 -4.37 -4.74
N LEU A 75 10.47 -5.46 -3.98
CA LEU A 75 10.35 -6.83 -4.48
C LEU A 75 9.24 -7.55 -3.72
N PHE A 76 8.23 -7.99 -4.44
CA PHE A 76 7.15 -8.84 -3.93
C PHE A 76 7.33 -10.27 -4.46
N ALA A 77 7.78 -11.16 -3.60
CA ALA A 77 7.94 -12.58 -3.92
C ALA A 77 6.88 -13.41 -3.19
N ALA A 78 6.34 -14.43 -3.87
CA ALA A 78 5.34 -15.30 -3.27
C ALA A 78 5.91 -16.02 -2.03
N GLY A 79 5.14 -16.03 -0.95
CA GLY A 79 5.53 -16.70 0.30
C GLY A 79 6.64 -15.99 1.11
N GLN A 80 7.05 -14.80 0.71
CA GLN A 80 8.08 -14.02 1.41
C GLN A 80 7.53 -12.65 1.83
N ALA A 81 8.11 -12.09 2.89
CA ALA A 81 7.86 -10.71 3.23
C ALA A 81 8.39 -9.79 2.11
N PRO A 82 7.70 -8.68 1.78
CA PRO A 82 8.19 -7.73 0.80
C PRO A 82 9.57 -7.20 1.19
N SER A 83 10.48 -7.13 0.22
CA SER A 83 11.78 -6.47 0.37
C SER A 83 11.67 -5.05 -0.16
N MET A 84 11.99 -4.05 0.66
CA MET A 84 11.80 -2.64 0.33
C MET A 84 13.05 -1.83 0.68
N ALA A 85 13.48 -0.97 -0.26
CA ALA A 85 14.48 0.07 -0.06
C ALA A 85 13.84 1.40 -0.45
N LEU A 86 13.24 2.08 0.52
CA LEU A 86 12.40 3.27 0.32
C LEU A 86 13.00 4.48 1.00
N ALA A 87 12.67 5.66 0.48
CA ALA A 87 12.91 6.95 1.10
C ALA A 87 11.62 7.80 1.04
N PRO A 88 11.43 8.72 1.98
CA PRO A 88 10.36 9.70 1.90
C PRO A 88 10.43 10.49 0.59
N LEU A 89 9.31 10.63 -0.12
CA LEU A 89 9.24 11.40 -1.36
C LEU A 89 9.68 12.86 -1.14
N ALA A 90 9.35 13.43 0.02
CA ALA A 90 9.78 14.77 0.39
C ALA A 90 11.31 14.92 0.42
N ASP A 91 12.02 13.89 0.88
CA ASP A 91 13.49 13.87 0.91
C ASP A 91 14.07 13.80 -0.50
N VAL A 92 13.51 12.96 -1.36
CA VAL A 92 13.94 12.81 -2.76
C VAL A 92 13.68 14.10 -3.54
N THR A 93 12.53 14.74 -3.36
CA THR A 93 12.20 16.02 -4.01
C THR A 93 13.04 17.18 -3.48
N ALA A 94 13.51 17.10 -2.23
CA ALA A 94 14.48 18.05 -1.66
C ALA A 94 15.93 17.82 -2.13
N GLY A 95 16.17 16.87 -3.05
CA GLY A 95 17.49 16.59 -3.63
C GLY A 95 18.33 15.55 -2.88
N LYS A 96 17.76 14.85 -1.87
CA LYS A 96 18.44 13.68 -1.29
C LYS A 96 18.49 12.55 -2.31
N ALA A 97 19.51 11.71 -2.18
CA ALA A 97 19.72 10.60 -3.11
C ALA A 97 18.53 9.61 -3.06
N PHE A 98 18.06 9.21 -4.24
CA PHE A 98 17.13 8.09 -4.38
C PHE A 98 17.81 6.80 -3.86
N PRO A 99 17.10 5.91 -3.17
CA PRO A 99 17.68 4.68 -2.64
C PRO A 99 18.40 3.86 -3.74
N PRO A 100 19.56 3.27 -3.45
CA PRO A 100 20.24 2.41 -4.42
C PRO A 100 19.38 1.16 -4.71
N GLU A 101 19.46 0.67 -5.95
CA GLU A 101 18.77 -0.57 -6.36
C GLU A 101 19.40 -1.78 -5.65
N PRO A 102 18.65 -2.53 -4.80
CA PRO A 102 19.21 -3.67 -4.07
C PRO A 102 19.52 -4.87 -4.97
N SER A 103 18.74 -5.09 -6.03
CA SER A 103 18.98 -6.10 -7.06
C SER A 103 18.15 -5.84 -8.31
N THR A 104 18.50 -6.46 -9.42
CA THR A 104 17.76 -6.39 -10.71
C THR A 104 16.34 -6.94 -10.66
N LEU A 105 15.96 -7.65 -9.60
CA LEU A 105 14.60 -8.15 -9.37
C LEU A 105 13.69 -7.09 -8.74
N HIS A 106 14.27 -6.10 -8.09
CA HIS A 106 13.50 -4.99 -7.51
C HIS A 106 12.97 -4.08 -8.62
N LYS A 107 11.81 -3.51 -8.37
CA LYS A 107 11.16 -2.54 -9.26
C LYS A 107 10.87 -1.27 -8.50
N GLN A 108 10.91 -0.14 -9.19
CA GLN A 108 10.48 1.12 -8.60
C GLN A 108 9.02 1.03 -8.17
N GLY A 109 8.74 1.59 -7.00
CA GLY A 109 7.42 1.53 -6.39
C GLY A 109 7.13 2.71 -5.49
N VAL A 110 5.89 2.79 -5.06
CA VAL A 110 5.38 3.78 -4.10
C VAL A 110 4.69 3.05 -2.97
N ARG A 111 4.85 3.57 -1.75
CA ARG A 111 4.15 3.15 -0.54
C ARG A 111 3.51 4.37 0.12
N VAL A 112 2.28 4.19 0.59
CA VAL A 112 1.56 5.20 1.35
C VAL A 112 0.72 4.52 2.43
N LEU A 113 0.64 5.13 3.61
CA LEU A 113 -0.30 4.72 4.64
C LEU A 113 -1.66 5.35 4.38
N ILE A 114 -2.70 4.57 4.61
CA ILE A 114 -4.08 5.00 4.43
C ILE A 114 -4.92 4.58 5.63
N LYS A 115 -5.97 5.33 5.92
CA LYS A 115 -7.02 4.89 6.84
C LYS A 115 -8.31 4.65 6.04
N LEU A 116 -8.76 3.40 6.01
CA LEU A 116 -10.00 3.01 5.34
C LEU A 116 -11.23 3.60 6.05
N ALA A 117 -12.21 4.00 5.26
CA ALA A 117 -13.54 4.35 5.79
C ALA A 117 -14.21 3.14 6.43
N LYS A 118 -15.07 3.36 7.40
CA LYS A 118 -15.83 2.30 8.12
C LYS A 118 -16.59 1.36 7.17
N ALA A 119 -17.12 1.89 6.07
CA ALA A 119 -17.82 1.10 5.06
C ALA A 119 -16.93 0.03 4.41
N CYS A 120 -15.60 0.22 4.36
CA CYS A 120 -14.68 -0.78 3.84
C CYS A 120 -14.46 -1.97 4.80
N GLY A 121 -14.93 -1.86 6.06
CA GLY A 121 -14.84 -2.89 7.08
C GLY A 121 -13.41 -3.25 7.50
N GLY A 122 -13.27 -4.35 8.26
CA GLY A 122 -12.01 -4.86 8.77
C GLY A 122 -11.65 -4.36 10.16
N ASP A 123 -10.90 -5.16 10.91
CA ASP A 123 -10.57 -4.88 12.33
C ASP A 123 -9.55 -3.74 12.49
N LYS A 124 -8.70 -3.53 11.48
CA LYS A 124 -7.67 -2.50 11.48
C LYS A 124 -7.88 -1.56 10.29
N PRO A 125 -8.37 -0.33 10.52
CA PRO A 125 -8.63 0.62 9.44
C PRO A 125 -7.35 1.21 8.84
N VAL A 126 -6.29 1.37 9.64
CA VAL A 126 -5.00 1.86 9.15
C VAL A 126 -4.26 0.74 8.44
N ARG A 127 -3.89 1.01 7.20
CA ARG A 127 -3.27 0.04 6.29
C ARG A 127 -2.21 0.70 5.42
N GLU A 128 -1.37 -0.11 4.81
CA GLU A 128 -0.50 0.38 3.75
C GLU A 128 -1.01 -0.04 2.38
N ILE A 129 -0.80 0.81 1.39
CA ILE A 129 -0.92 0.46 -0.01
C ILE A 129 0.45 0.65 -0.67
N ALA A 130 0.97 -0.42 -1.25
CA ALA A 130 2.26 -0.41 -1.92
C ALA A 130 2.15 -1.10 -3.28
N SER A 131 2.78 -0.53 -4.31
CA SER A 131 2.72 -1.09 -5.66
C SER A 131 3.92 -0.72 -6.50
N VAL A 132 4.28 -1.64 -7.40
CA VAL A 132 5.29 -1.45 -8.46
C VAL A 132 4.64 -1.41 -9.86
N ALA A 133 3.32 -1.51 -9.95
CA ALA A 133 2.59 -1.50 -11.21
C ALA A 133 2.62 -0.09 -11.82
N LYS A 134 3.18 0.05 -13.02
CA LYS A 134 3.32 1.36 -13.71
C LYS A 134 1.99 2.12 -13.82
N ALA A 135 0.88 1.41 -14.08
CA ALA A 135 -0.44 2.02 -14.15
C ALA A 135 -0.87 2.64 -12.81
N PHE A 136 -0.54 1.99 -11.69
CA PHE A 136 -0.80 2.50 -10.35
C PHE A 136 0.14 3.68 -10.03
N LEU A 137 1.43 3.57 -10.33
CA LEU A 137 2.41 4.64 -10.07
C LEU A 137 2.01 5.95 -10.76
N GLY A 138 1.65 5.90 -12.04
CA GLY A 138 1.19 7.11 -12.76
C GLY A 138 -0.11 7.69 -12.19
N ALA A 139 -1.02 6.86 -11.68
CA ALA A 139 -2.23 7.34 -11.02
C ALA A 139 -1.93 7.97 -9.66
N MET A 140 -0.97 7.43 -8.89
CA MET A 140 -0.51 8.01 -7.63
C MET A 140 0.21 9.35 -7.84
N GLU A 141 1.01 9.47 -8.91
CA GLU A 141 1.63 10.73 -9.28
C GLU A 141 0.59 11.82 -9.56
N GLN A 142 -0.46 11.52 -10.34
CA GLN A 142 -1.55 12.46 -10.62
C GLN A 142 -2.31 12.86 -9.33
N LEU A 143 -2.60 11.90 -8.46
CA LEU A 143 -3.22 12.17 -7.17
C LEU A 143 -2.34 13.10 -6.31
N TYR A 144 -1.03 12.83 -6.28
CA TYR A 144 -0.08 13.63 -5.50
C TYR A 144 0.04 15.05 -6.03
N LEU A 145 0.07 15.24 -7.34
CA LEU A 145 0.06 16.58 -7.97
C LEU A 145 -1.22 17.35 -7.62
N THR A 146 -2.38 16.70 -7.72
CA THR A 146 -3.66 17.31 -7.30
C THR A 146 -3.64 17.69 -5.82
N TYR A 147 -3.10 16.81 -4.96
CA TYR A 147 -2.92 17.09 -3.54
C TYR A 147 -2.05 18.34 -3.32
N LEU A 148 -0.92 18.48 -4.01
CA LEU A 148 -0.04 19.63 -3.88
C LEU A 148 -0.72 20.94 -4.29
N ASP A 149 -1.52 20.91 -5.34
CA ASP A 149 -2.25 22.10 -5.85
C ASP A 149 -3.34 22.56 -4.89
N GLU A 150 -3.95 21.63 -4.14
CA GLU A 150 -5.10 21.92 -3.30
C GLU A 150 -4.77 22.07 -1.81
N ARG A 151 -3.69 21.45 -1.31
CA ARG A 151 -3.39 21.38 0.13
C ARG A 151 -3.27 22.73 0.82
N GLU A 152 -2.79 23.78 0.12
CA GLU A 152 -2.63 25.12 0.69
C GLU A 152 -3.96 25.76 1.08
N LYS A 153 -5.05 25.37 0.40
CA LYS A 153 -6.42 25.83 0.67
C LYS A 153 -7.11 25.00 1.75
N ASN A 154 -6.52 23.87 2.11
CA ASN A 154 -7.11 22.88 3.01
C ASN A 154 -6.23 22.72 4.27
N LYS A 155 -6.10 23.82 5.02
CA LYS A 155 -5.47 23.84 6.34
C LYS A 155 -6.55 23.95 7.41
N ASP A 156 -6.27 23.37 8.58
CA ASP A 156 -7.11 23.54 9.76
C ASP A 156 -6.95 24.95 10.37
N ALA A 157 -7.71 25.23 11.41
CA ALA A 157 -7.66 26.54 12.12
C ALA A 157 -6.29 26.81 12.75
N GLN A 158 -5.44 25.81 12.93
CA GLN A 158 -4.09 25.88 13.48
C GLN A 158 -3.03 25.97 12.35
N GLY A 159 -3.45 26.02 11.09
CA GLY A 159 -2.55 26.09 9.93
C GLY A 159 -1.90 24.77 9.53
N LYS A 160 -2.32 23.62 10.11
CA LYS A 160 -1.84 22.28 9.72
C LYS A 160 -2.57 21.82 8.46
N TYR A 161 -1.85 21.14 7.58
CA TYR A 161 -2.46 20.54 6.40
C TYR A 161 -3.43 19.43 6.82
N GLN A 162 -4.58 19.44 6.17
CA GLN A 162 -5.53 18.33 6.23
C GLN A 162 -5.12 17.24 5.23
N LEU A 163 -5.54 16.02 5.48
CA LEU A 163 -5.31 14.90 4.58
C LEU A 163 -6.51 14.68 3.65
N PRO A 164 -6.26 14.31 2.38
CA PRO A 164 -7.33 14.06 1.44
C PRO A 164 -8.05 12.76 1.73
N VAL A 165 -9.37 12.80 1.63
CA VAL A 165 -10.24 11.62 1.53
C VAL A 165 -10.33 11.25 0.06
N VAL A 166 -9.87 10.05 -0.28
CA VAL A 166 -9.75 9.58 -1.65
C VAL A 166 -10.66 8.38 -1.90
N SER A 167 -11.38 8.43 -3.01
CA SER A 167 -12.15 7.30 -3.53
C SER A 167 -11.63 6.86 -4.90
N LEU A 168 -11.97 5.61 -5.28
CA LEU A 168 -11.74 5.11 -6.62
C LEU A 168 -12.92 5.54 -7.52
N LEU A 169 -12.68 6.47 -8.45
CA LEU A 169 -13.71 6.93 -9.38
C LEU A 169 -13.99 5.92 -10.47
N LYS A 170 -12.95 5.39 -11.11
CA LYS A 170 -13.00 4.37 -12.18
C LYS A 170 -11.65 3.71 -12.38
N THR A 171 -11.66 2.64 -13.17
CA THR A 171 -10.45 2.02 -13.70
C THR A 171 -10.51 1.98 -15.22
N GLU A 172 -9.40 2.27 -15.90
CA GLU A 172 -9.32 2.33 -17.35
C GLU A 172 -8.26 1.36 -17.87
N PRO A 173 -8.56 0.56 -18.91
CA PRO A 173 -7.60 -0.35 -19.48
C PRO A 173 -6.44 0.42 -20.14
N VAL A 174 -5.22 0.04 -19.81
CA VAL A 174 -3.99 0.52 -20.43
C VAL A 174 -3.24 -0.67 -20.98
N THR A 175 -3.08 -0.69 -22.29
CA THR A 175 -2.36 -1.76 -22.98
C THR A 175 -0.90 -1.37 -23.18
N SER A 176 0.01 -2.26 -22.84
CA SER A 176 1.44 -2.12 -23.07
C SER A 176 2.01 -3.31 -23.82
N GLY A 177 3.10 -3.10 -24.56
CA GLY A 177 3.74 -4.12 -25.37
C GLY A 177 3.10 -4.29 -26.74
N SER A 178 3.66 -5.17 -27.57
CA SER A 178 3.21 -5.47 -28.94
C SER A 178 3.24 -6.99 -29.19
N GLY A 179 2.42 -7.44 -30.12
CA GLY A 179 2.35 -8.85 -30.51
C GLY A 179 2.01 -9.76 -29.32
N ALA A 180 2.71 -10.87 -29.18
CA ALA A 180 2.51 -11.86 -28.12
C ALA A 180 2.85 -11.35 -26.70
N GLN A 181 3.56 -10.23 -26.60
CA GLN A 181 3.89 -9.59 -25.31
C GLN A 181 2.91 -8.48 -24.91
N LYS A 182 1.80 -8.35 -25.61
CA LYS A 182 0.74 -7.40 -25.28
C LYS A 182 0.12 -7.75 -23.93
N SER A 183 0.13 -6.80 -23.01
CA SER A 183 -0.47 -6.93 -21.68
C SER A 183 -1.41 -5.78 -21.42
N THR A 184 -2.60 -6.08 -20.92
CA THR A 184 -3.56 -5.07 -20.48
C THR A 184 -3.54 -5.01 -18.98
N ASN A 185 -3.35 -3.79 -18.46
CA ASN A 185 -3.49 -3.46 -17.05
C ASN A 185 -4.54 -2.36 -16.93
N TYR A 186 -5.10 -2.21 -15.75
CA TYR A 186 -6.06 -1.15 -15.46
C TYR A 186 -5.38 -0.05 -14.66
N ARG A 187 -5.57 1.19 -15.09
CA ARG A 187 -5.12 2.38 -14.37
C ARG A 187 -6.27 2.91 -13.51
N PRO A 188 -6.10 3.07 -12.19
CA PRO A 188 -7.10 3.70 -11.35
C PRO A 188 -7.16 5.20 -11.63
N THR A 189 -8.35 5.78 -11.57
CA THR A 189 -8.56 7.22 -11.46
C THR A 189 -9.03 7.50 -10.04
N TRP A 190 -8.19 8.19 -9.29
CA TRP A 190 -8.49 8.61 -7.94
C TRP A 190 -9.24 9.94 -7.93
N LYS A 191 -10.12 10.13 -6.96
CA LYS A 191 -10.85 11.37 -6.72
C LYS A 191 -10.67 11.80 -5.28
N ILE A 192 -10.30 13.05 -5.05
CA ILE A 192 -10.36 13.66 -3.72
C ILE A 192 -11.82 14.08 -3.49
N ASP A 193 -12.46 13.46 -2.51
CA ASP A 193 -13.85 13.74 -2.14
C ASP A 193 -13.95 14.84 -1.08
N GLY A 194 -12.85 15.13 -0.39
CA GLY A 194 -12.77 16.16 0.63
C GLY A 194 -11.50 16.03 1.46
N TRP A 195 -11.46 16.75 2.57
CA TRP A 195 -10.28 16.89 3.41
C TRP A 195 -10.68 16.71 4.88
N VAL A 196 -9.83 16.06 5.64
CA VAL A 196 -10.05 15.81 7.07
C VAL A 196 -8.75 16.08 7.85
N PRO A 197 -8.84 16.45 9.12
CA PRO A 197 -7.67 16.46 10.00
C PRO A 197 -7.01 15.08 10.01
N ARG A 198 -5.69 15.04 10.22
CA ARG A 198 -4.98 13.77 10.36
C ARG A 198 -5.61 12.94 11.48
N PRO A 199 -6.08 11.72 11.21
CA PRO A 199 -6.57 10.81 12.26
C PRO A 199 -5.43 10.46 13.23
N ASP A 200 -5.73 10.41 14.54
CA ASP A 200 -4.74 10.15 15.59
C ASP A 200 -4.04 8.79 15.45
N ASP A 201 -4.74 7.80 14.91
CA ASP A 201 -4.23 6.45 14.66
C ASP A 201 -3.45 6.33 13.34
N LEU A 202 -3.51 7.33 12.44
CA LEU A 202 -2.73 7.36 11.19
C LEU A 202 -1.33 7.91 11.46
N ILE A 203 -0.54 7.12 12.19
CA ILE A 203 0.84 7.45 12.55
C ILE A 203 1.77 6.96 11.46
N TYR A 204 2.64 7.85 10.95
CA TYR A 204 3.65 7.45 9.97
C TYR A 204 4.62 6.44 10.56
N MET A 205 4.74 5.32 9.88
CA MET A 205 5.74 4.29 10.16
C MET A 205 6.53 4.02 8.88
N PRO A 206 7.85 4.30 8.88
CA PRO A 206 8.68 4.02 7.70
C PRO A 206 8.66 2.52 7.36
N ALA A 207 8.81 2.22 6.08
CA ALA A 207 8.89 0.83 5.64
C ALA A 207 10.05 0.10 6.32
N PRO A 208 9.87 -1.19 6.66
CA PRO A 208 10.99 -2.02 7.09
C PRO A 208 12.04 -2.05 5.99
N GLN A 209 13.25 -1.54 6.26
CA GLN A 209 14.34 -1.55 5.28
C GLN A 209 14.83 -2.98 5.05
N ALA A 210 15.04 -3.34 3.79
CA ALA A 210 15.64 -4.61 3.45
C ALA A 210 17.06 -4.68 4.05
N SER A 211 17.28 -5.59 4.97
CA SER A 211 18.65 -5.94 5.38
C SER A 211 19.37 -6.49 4.15
N ALA A 212 20.60 -6.03 3.88
CA ALA A 212 21.40 -6.37 2.70
C ALA A 212 21.81 -7.87 2.61
N SER A 213 21.09 -8.78 3.24
CA SER A 213 21.42 -10.20 3.38
C SER A 213 20.26 -11.12 3.03
N SER A 214 19.79 -11.10 1.79
CA SER A 214 18.92 -12.17 1.28
C SER A 214 18.87 -12.20 -0.24
N ALA A 215 20.04 -12.34 -0.87
CA ALA A 215 20.12 -12.67 -2.29
C ALA A 215 20.43 -14.18 -2.43
N ALA A 216 19.39 -15.04 -2.37
CA ALA A 216 19.51 -16.41 -2.90
C ALA A 216 18.14 -17.02 -3.21
N ALA A 217 18.08 -17.59 -4.41
CA ALA A 217 17.11 -18.56 -4.93
C ALA A 217 15.71 -18.06 -5.34
N GLY A 218 15.61 -17.72 -6.64
CA GLY A 218 14.35 -17.57 -7.34
C GLY A 218 13.83 -18.88 -7.89
N ALA A 219 12.53 -19.12 -7.75
CA ALA A 219 11.77 -20.05 -8.57
C ALA A 219 10.76 -19.24 -9.41
N ALA A 220 10.71 -19.52 -10.72
CA ALA A 220 9.85 -18.83 -11.66
C ALA A 220 8.37 -19.19 -11.46
N PRO A 221 7.42 -18.25 -11.58
CA PRO A 221 6.01 -18.57 -11.48
C PRO A 221 5.43 -19.02 -12.83
N THR A 222 4.70 -20.10 -12.81
CA THR A 222 3.85 -20.58 -13.89
C THR A 222 2.61 -19.68 -14.05
N THR A 223 2.41 -19.16 -15.24
CA THR A 223 1.28 -18.31 -15.62
C THR A 223 0.04 -19.12 -16.01
N GLY A 224 -0.97 -19.10 -15.15
CA GLY A 224 -2.32 -19.50 -15.52
C GLY A 224 -3.20 -18.25 -15.71
N SER A 225 -3.64 -17.98 -16.94
CA SER A 225 -4.54 -16.87 -17.25
C SER A 225 -5.99 -17.33 -17.25
N THR A 226 -6.78 -16.86 -16.29
CA THR A 226 -8.25 -16.93 -16.29
C THR A 226 -8.83 -15.62 -16.83
N PRO A 227 -9.94 -15.63 -17.60
CA PRO A 227 -10.59 -14.42 -18.10
C PRO A 227 -11.18 -13.61 -16.94
N VAL A 228 -10.91 -12.31 -16.94
CA VAL A 228 -11.36 -11.36 -15.90
C VAL A 228 -12.66 -10.67 -16.37
N PRO A 229 -13.72 -10.63 -15.53
CA PRO A 229 -14.95 -9.90 -15.83
C PRO A 229 -14.72 -8.37 -15.83
N PRO A 230 -15.57 -7.59 -16.54
CA PRO A 230 -15.44 -6.13 -16.62
C PRO A 230 -15.62 -5.45 -15.25
N PRO A 231 -15.00 -4.29 -15.05
CA PRO A 231 -15.08 -3.55 -13.78
C PRO A 231 -16.49 -2.99 -13.53
N PRO A 232 -16.91 -2.89 -12.26
CA PRO A 232 -18.21 -2.36 -11.86
C PRO A 232 -18.31 -0.83 -12.05
N ASP A 233 -19.53 -0.33 -12.17
CA ASP A 233 -19.86 1.11 -12.25
C ASP A 233 -19.97 1.72 -10.85
N TYR A 234 -19.39 2.89 -10.64
CA TYR A 234 -19.19 3.51 -9.32
C TYR A 234 -20.07 4.75 -9.16
N SER A 235 -21.18 4.62 -8.44
CA SER A 235 -21.99 5.77 -7.99
C SER A 235 -21.91 5.91 -6.47
N ALA A 236 -21.30 6.99 -5.98
CA ALA A 236 -21.07 7.19 -4.55
C ALA A 236 -22.24 7.89 -3.84
N PRO A 237 -22.69 7.43 -2.65
CA PRO A 237 -23.63 8.14 -1.80
C PRO A 237 -22.99 9.37 -1.13
N LYS A 238 -23.80 10.41 -0.88
CA LYS A 238 -23.37 11.63 -0.17
C LYS A 238 -23.44 11.40 1.34
N HIS A 239 -22.29 11.27 2.00
CA HIS A 239 -22.16 11.20 3.47
C HIS A 239 -21.23 12.31 4.00
N ASN A 240 -21.38 12.62 5.29
CA ASN A 240 -20.46 13.53 5.97
C ASN A 240 -19.11 12.81 6.15
N LEU A 241 -18.05 13.40 5.57
CA LEU A 241 -16.75 12.78 5.49
C LEU A 241 -16.07 12.54 6.85
N ALA A 242 -16.35 13.40 7.84
CA ALA A 242 -15.75 13.28 9.17
C ALA A 242 -16.25 12.06 9.94
N ASP A 243 -17.52 11.68 9.77
CA ASP A 243 -18.15 10.57 10.49
C ASP A 243 -17.67 9.20 9.98
N ASP A 244 -17.09 9.15 8.77
CA ASP A 244 -16.59 7.91 8.15
C ASP A 244 -15.26 7.41 8.76
N PHE A 245 -14.54 8.28 9.48
CA PHE A 245 -13.17 7.99 9.95
C PHE A 245 -12.97 8.14 11.47
N GLY A 246 -14.01 8.57 12.20
CA GLY A 246 -14.01 8.74 13.65
C GLY A 246 -14.10 7.44 14.45
#